data_4895df4b137914505331e99049971848
#
_entry.id   4895df4b137914505331e99049971848
#
_cell.length_a   1.000
_cell.length_b   1.000
_cell.length_c   1.000
_cell.angle_alpha   90.00
_cell.angle_beta   90.00
_cell.angle_gamma   90.00
#
_symmetry.space_group_name_H-M   'P 1'
#
loop_
_entity.id
_entity.type
_entity.pdbx_description
1 polymer ?
#
loop_
_entity_poly.entity_id
_entity_poly.type
_entity_poly.pdbx_seq_one_letter_code
_entity_poly.pdbx_strand_id
1 'polypeptide(L)'
;RGRNITWFVGDESSPMALRHYYRGGLIGKLVTDKYWFSGLKNTRAYREYQLLIELEKRQLPACRVVAANVVKSGLSYRADLLMKMVEGGQDLVALLTKSPMSDELWQEIGKTLAIFHKNDVYHADLNAHNILMNKDNKAWLIDFDRGEIRQQRGQWCQDNLDRLLRSFNKELNQLPQFYFEQDNWKTLMAAYNAELAIN
;
A
#
# COMPACT_ATOMS: atom_id res chain seq x y z
N ARG A 1 -5.50 -10.18 11.97
CA ARG A 1 -5.38 -11.20 10.89
C ARG A 1 -5.95 -10.57 9.63
N GLY A 2 -5.05 -10.15 8.70
CA GLY A 2 -5.42 -9.64 7.39
C GLY A 2 -6.16 -10.71 6.57
N ARG A 3 -7.05 -10.27 5.69
CA ARG A 3 -7.88 -11.16 4.85
C ARG A 3 -7.12 -11.72 3.64
N ASN A 4 -5.95 -11.19 3.35
CA ASN A 4 -5.11 -11.63 2.24
C ASN A 4 -4.02 -12.55 2.78
N ILE A 5 -4.00 -13.77 2.30
CA ILE A 5 -2.88 -14.68 2.54
C ILE A 5 -1.81 -14.29 1.53
N THR A 6 -0.66 -13.89 2.03
CA THR A 6 0.53 -13.62 1.23
C THR A 6 1.51 -14.77 1.49
N TRP A 7 1.91 -15.46 0.44
CA TRP A 7 2.96 -16.47 0.51
C TRP A 7 4.29 -15.84 0.14
N PHE A 8 5.30 -16.09 0.95
CA PHE A 8 6.67 -15.73 0.61
C PHE A 8 7.27 -16.84 -0.23
N VAL A 9 7.73 -16.51 -1.43
CA VAL A 9 8.26 -17.44 -2.44
C VAL A 9 9.59 -16.91 -2.97
N GLY A 10 10.38 -17.78 -3.63
CA GLY A 10 11.72 -17.43 -4.09
C GLY A 10 12.79 -17.86 -3.08
N ASP A 11 14.02 -17.49 -3.36
CA ASP A 11 15.18 -17.73 -2.49
C ASP A 11 15.60 -16.45 -1.74
N GLU A 12 16.58 -16.57 -0.86
CA GLU A 12 17.10 -15.43 -0.09
C GLU A 12 17.67 -14.30 -0.95
N SER A 13 18.11 -14.61 -2.17
CA SER A 13 18.67 -13.62 -3.11
C SER A 13 17.60 -12.84 -3.87
N SER A 14 16.39 -13.38 -3.99
CA SER A 14 15.27 -12.74 -4.69
C SER A 14 13.93 -13.08 -4.03
N PRO A 15 13.68 -12.59 -2.81
CA PRO A 15 12.45 -12.87 -2.09
C PRO A 15 11.27 -12.19 -2.78
N MET A 16 10.19 -12.93 -2.97
CA MET A 16 8.96 -12.47 -3.61
C MET A 16 7.75 -12.75 -2.72
N ALA A 17 6.71 -11.97 -2.93
CA ALA A 17 5.41 -12.10 -2.28
C ALA A 17 4.36 -12.47 -3.33
N LEU A 18 3.72 -13.63 -3.15
CA LEU A 18 2.57 -14.07 -3.94
C LEU A 18 1.30 -13.77 -3.16
N ARG A 19 0.46 -12.90 -3.71
CA ARG A 19 -0.81 -12.50 -3.13
C ARG A 19 -1.98 -13.04 -3.94
N HIS A 20 -2.84 -13.84 -3.29
CA HIS A 20 -4.12 -14.26 -3.83
C HIS A 20 -5.21 -13.25 -3.47
N TYR A 21 -6.10 -12.93 -4.42
CA TYR A 21 -7.19 -11.97 -4.18
C TYR A 21 -8.38 -12.67 -3.53
N TYR A 22 -8.64 -12.33 -2.27
CA TYR A 22 -9.82 -12.79 -1.54
C TYR A 22 -10.89 -11.71 -1.47
N ARG A 23 -12.17 -12.12 -1.50
CA ARG A 23 -13.29 -11.24 -1.25
C ARG A 23 -13.42 -10.92 0.23
N GLY A 24 -13.67 -9.64 0.53
CA GLY A 24 -14.07 -9.20 1.87
C GLY A 24 -15.59 -9.07 2.02
N GLY A 25 -16.04 -8.81 3.26
CA GLY A 25 -17.45 -8.55 3.58
C GLY A 25 -18.33 -9.78 3.64
N LEU A 26 -19.66 -9.57 3.66
CA LEU A 26 -20.65 -10.64 3.76
C LEU A 26 -20.63 -11.62 2.58
N ILE A 27 -20.37 -11.10 1.37
CA ILE A 27 -20.26 -11.92 0.14
C ILE A 27 -19.04 -12.85 0.21
N GLY A 28 -17.94 -12.43 0.84
CA GLY A 28 -16.73 -13.25 1.04
C GLY A 28 -16.94 -14.46 1.95
N LYS A 29 -18.02 -14.52 2.73
CA LYS A 29 -18.38 -15.69 3.52
C LYS A 29 -18.94 -16.82 2.67
N LEU A 30 -19.53 -16.50 1.51
CA LEU A 30 -20.15 -17.47 0.59
C LEU A 30 -19.25 -17.76 -0.63
N VAL A 31 -18.52 -16.75 -1.11
CA VAL A 31 -17.63 -16.85 -2.28
C VAL A 31 -16.30 -16.17 -1.94
N THR A 32 -15.32 -16.95 -1.54
CA THR A 32 -14.08 -16.44 -0.94
C THR A 32 -13.14 -15.77 -1.93
N ASP A 33 -13.03 -16.25 -3.18
CA ASP A 33 -11.97 -15.86 -4.13
C ASP A 33 -12.42 -15.68 -5.58
N LYS A 34 -13.74 -15.77 -5.86
CA LYS A 34 -14.27 -15.64 -7.21
C LYS A 34 -14.84 -14.24 -7.45
N TYR A 35 -14.45 -13.63 -8.56
CA TYR A 35 -14.89 -12.31 -9.00
C TYR A 35 -15.64 -12.44 -10.33
N TRP A 36 -16.59 -11.56 -10.61
CA TRP A 36 -17.28 -11.50 -11.90
C TRP A 36 -16.30 -11.11 -13.00
N PHE A 37 -16.28 -11.89 -14.10
CA PHE A 37 -15.39 -11.66 -15.24
C PHE A 37 -16.10 -10.82 -16.30
N SER A 38 -15.68 -9.57 -16.49
CA SER A 38 -16.13 -8.64 -17.53
C SER A 38 -15.01 -8.26 -18.50
N GLY A 39 -14.03 -9.18 -18.69
CA GLY A 39 -12.84 -8.98 -19.52
C GLY A 39 -11.57 -8.88 -18.69
N LEU A 40 -10.43 -9.27 -19.28
CA LEU A 40 -9.13 -9.33 -18.60
C LEU A 40 -8.73 -7.98 -18.01
N LYS A 41 -8.87 -6.90 -18.80
CA LYS A 41 -8.51 -5.52 -18.40
C LYS A 41 -9.30 -5.00 -17.19
N ASN A 42 -10.44 -5.64 -16.88
CA ASN A 42 -11.29 -5.28 -15.76
C ASN A 42 -11.00 -6.10 -14.50
N THR A 43 -10.10 -7.07 -14.57
CA THR A 43 -9.72 -7.85 -13.39
C THR A 43 -8.84 -7.05 -12.45
N ARG A 44 -8.96 -7.30 -11.14
CA ARG A 44 -8.20 -6.58 -10.09
C ARG A 44 -6.70 -6.74 -10.29
N ALA A 45 -6.24 -8.00 -10.49
CA ALA A 45 -4.83 -8.28 -10.69
C ALA A 45 -4.26 -7.59 -11.93
N TYR A 46 -4.99 -7.55 -13.06
CA TYR A 46 -4.52 -6.86 -14.25
C TYR A 46 -4.40 -5.35 -14.02
N ARG A 47 -5.40 -4.72 -13.39
CA ARG A 47 -5.37 -3.27 -13.09
C ARG A 47 -4.22 -2.91 -12.17
N GLU A 48 -4.05 -3.65 -11.09
CA GLU A 48 -2.96 -3.41 -10.15
C GLU A 48 -1.59 -3.69 -10.79
N TYR A 49 -1.48 -4.75 -11.60
CA TYR A 49 -0.26 -5.03 -12.37
C TYR A 49 0.13 -3.84 -13.27
N GLN A 50 -0.84 -3.29 -14.03
CA GLN A 50 -0.58 -2.15 -14.91
C GLN A 50 -0.21 -0.89 -14.12
N LEU A 51 -0.88 -0.65 -13.00
CA LEU A 51 -0.55 0.47 -12.12
C LEU A 51 0.88 0.34 -11.59
N LEU A 52 1.28 -0.80 -11.06
CA LEU A 52 2.63 -1.03 -10.51
C LEU A 52 3.72 -0.87 -11.58
N ILE A 53 3.49 -1.33 -12.81
CA ILE A 53 4.39 -1.07 -13.95
C ILE A 53 4.55 0.43 -14.20
N GLU A 54 3.45 1.18 -14.13
CA GLU A 54 3.50 2.63 -14.34
C GLU A 54 4.21 3.35 -13.18
N LEU A 55 3.99 2.93 -11.92
CA LEU A 55 4.71 3.46 -10.76
C LEU A 55 6.22 3.20 -10.87
N GLU A 56 6.63 2.01 -11.33
CA GLU A 56 8.04 1.67 -11.57
C GLU A 56 8.67 2.57 -12.65
N LYS A 57 7.97 2.82 -13.76
CA LYS A 57 8.42 3.76 -14.81
C LYS A 57 8.63 5.18 -14.27
N ARG A 58 7.78 5.63 -13.35
CA ARG A 58 7.89 6.93 -12.67
C ARG A 58 8.89 6.92 -11.51
N GLN A 59 9.56 5.80 -11.27
CA GLN A 59 10.54 5.61 -10.19
C GLN A 59 9.95 5.89 -8.80
N LEU A 60 8.66 5.63 -8.62
CA LEU A 60 8.01 5.79 -7.33
C LEU A 60 8.32 4.59 -6.42
N PRO A 61 8.46 4.82 -5.09
CA PRO A 61 8.82 3.76 -4.13
C PRO A 61 7.62 2.85 -3.84
N ALA A 62 7.29 2.00 -4.80
CA ALA A 62 6.26 0.96 -4.73
C ALA A 62 6.85 -0.42 -5.02
N CYS A 63 6.20 -1.48 -4.53
CA CYS A 63 6.62 -2.85 -4.84
C CYS A 63 6.69 -3.07 -6.35
N ARG A 64 7.77 -3.70 -6.79
CA ARG A 64 7.93 -4.11 -8.20
C ARG A 64 7.09 -5.35 -8.48
N VAL A 65 6.23 -5.27 -9.49
CA VAL A 65 5.45 -6.42 -9.92
C VAL A 65 6.29 -7.33 -10.85
N VAL A 66 6.14 -8.63 -10.65
CA VAL A 66 6.81 -9.66 -11.46
C VAL A 66 5.82 -10.27 -12.45
N ALA A 67 4.66 -10.71 -11.97
CA ALA A 67 3.64 -11.36 -12.78
C ALA A 67 2.24 -11.20 -12.19
N ALA A 68 1.23 -11.30 -13.03
CA ALA A 68 -0.16 -11.44 -12.63
C ALA A 68 -0.75 -12.70 -13.29
N ASN A 69 -1.51 -13.48 -12.53
CA ASN A 69 -2.24 -14.63 -13.03
C ASN A 69 -3.74 -14.39 -12.90
N VAL A 70 -4.49 -14.70 -13.95
CA VAL A 70 -5.96 -14.61 -13.97
C VAL A 70 -6.53 -15.90 -14.54
N VAL A 71 -7.21 -16.67 -13.72
CA VAL A 71 -7.84 -17.93 -14.09
C VAL A 71 -9.34 -17.74 -14.23
N LYS A 72 -9.85 -17.71 -15.48
CA LYS A 72 -11.27 -17.62 -15.79
C LYS A 72 -11.95 -18.98 -15.63
N SER A 73 -13.12 -18.99 -14.99
CA SER A 73 -13.99 -20.16 -14.87
C SER A 73 -15.45 -19.74 -15.07
N GLY A 74 -16.01 -20.03 -16.25
CA GLY A 74 -17.35 -19.58 -16.64
C GLY A 74 -17.46 -18.04 -16.63
N LEU A 75 -18.37 -17.51 -15.83
CA LEU A 75 -18.61 -16.06 -15.65
C LEU A 75 -17.77 -15.45 -14.50
N SER A 76 -16.86 -16.21 -13.91
CA SER A 76 -16.03 -15.75 -12.80
C SER A 76 -14.53 -15.91 -13.09
N TYR A 77 -13.69 -15.26 -12.25
CA TYR A 77 -12.25 -15.44 -12.27
C TYR A 77 -11.68 -15.48 -10.85
N ARG A 78 -10.51 -16.08 -10.72
CA ARG A 78 -9.57 -15.96 -9.60
C ARG A 78 -8.31 -15.26 -10.08
N ALA A 79 -7.58 -14.64 -9.18
CA ALA A 79 -6.37 -13.97 -9.56
C ALA A 79 -5.31 -13.97 -8.47
N ASP A 80 -4.06 -13.92 -8.92
CA ASP A 80 -2.85 -13.83 -8.10
C ASP A 80 -1.97 -12.72 -8.63
N LEU A 81 -1.17 -12.11 -7.74
CA LEU A 81 -0.17 -11.12 -8.07
C LEU A 81 1.15 -11.51 -7.41
N LEU A 82 2.22 -11.59 -8.20
CA LEU A 82 3.57 -11.85 -7.75
C LEU A 82 4.38 -10.57 -7.79
N MET A 83 4.98 -10.21 -6.65
CA MET A 83 5.74 -8.97 -6.47
C MET A 83 7.09 -9.26 -5.83
N LYS A 84 8.10 -8.44 -6.11
CA LYS A 84 9.34 -8.42 -5.33
C LYS A 84 9.08 -7.83 -3.95
N MET A 85 9.68 -8.42 -2.94
CA MET A 85 9.64 -7.84 -1.59
C MET A 85 10.49 -6.58 -1.52
N VAL A 86 10.08 -5.64 -0.67
CA VAL A 86 10.91 -4.50 -0.28
C VAL A 86 11.99 -5.00 0.67
N GLU A 87 13.25 -4.84 0.29
CA GLU A 87 14.38 -5.35 1.05
C GLU A 87 14.45 -4.72 2.46
N GLY A 88 14.40 -5.57 3.50
CA GLY A 88 14.36 -5.12 4.89
C GLY A 88 13.10 -4.35 5.28
N GLY A 89 12.04 -4.38 4.44
CA GLY A 89 10.81 -3.65 4.67
C GLY A 89 10.05 -4.15 5.90
N GLN A 90 9.75 -3.23 6.82
CA GLN A 90 8.88 -3.45 7.97
C GLN A 90 7.74 -2.44 7.93
N ASP A 91 6.50 -2.88 8.15
CA ASP A 91 5.37 -1.97 8.17
C ASP A 91 5.38 -1.06 9.42
N LEU A 92 4.75 0.10 9.31
CA LEU A 92 4.78 1.11 10.39
C LEU A 92 4.15 0.59 11.69
N VAL A 93 3.17 -0.31 11.62
CA VAL A 93 2.56 -0.86 12.83
C VAL A 93 3.56 -1.77 13.54
N ALA A 94 4.26 -2.63 12.81
CA ALA A 94 5.31 -3.49 13.38
C ALA A 94 6.48 -2.70 13.96
N LEU A 95 6.83 -1.54 13.38
CA LEU A 95 7.86 -0.65 13.92
C LEU A 95 7.39 0.07 15.19
N LEU A 96 6.22 0.70 15.13
CA LEU A 96 5.67 1.53 16.21
C LEU A 96 5.19 0.71 17.43
N THR A 97 5.03 -0.59 17.29
CA THR A 97 4.81 -1.47 18.45
C THR A 97 6.09 -1.79 19.24
N LYS A 98 7.28 -1.59 18.61
CA LYS A 98 8.57 -1.89 19.23
C LYS A 98 9.21 -0.67 19.88
N SER A 99 9.22 0.47 19.18
CA SER A 99 9.88 1.69 19.63
C SER A 99 9.32 2.95 18.95
N PRO A 100 9.52 4.13 19.55
CA PRO A 100 9.28 5.40 18.87
C PRO A 100 10.15 5.51 17.61
N MET A 101 9.64 6.18 16.59
CA MET A 101 10.37 6.54 15.38
C MET A 101 10.90 7.97 15.49
N SER A 102 12.07 8.23 14.89
CA SER A 102 12.63 9.58 14.86
C SER A 102 11.87 10.52 13.92
N ASP A 103 12.04 11.83 14.10
CA ASP A 103 11.40 12.84 13.25
C ASP A 103 11.81 12.72 11.78
N GLU A 104 13.04 12.30 11.48
CA GLU A 104 13.53 12.09 10.11
C GLU A 104 12.72 10.99 9.40
N LEU A 105 12.33 9.92 10.10
CA LEU A 105 11.50 8.86 9.53
C LEU A 105 10.08 9.37 9.26
N TRP A 106 9.49 10.15 10.15
CA TRP A 106 8.19 10.79 9.92
C TRP A 106 8.23 11.77 8.76
N GLN A 107 9.30 12.53 8.62
CA GLN A 107 9.52 13.42 7.47
C GLN A 107 9.65 12.64 6.17
N GLU A 108 10.37 11.51 6.16
CA GLU A 108 10.51 10.64 4.98
C GLU A 108 9.17 10.10 4.52
N ILE A 109 8.31 9.67 5.46
CA ILE A 109 6.95 9.22 5.15
C ILE A 109 6.14 10.36 4.52
N GLY A 110 6.18 11.56 5.12
CA GLY A 110 5.48 12.73 4.59
C GLY A 110 5.91 13.09 3.17
N LYS A 111 7.22 13.14 2.91
CA LYS A 111 7.78 13.37 1.56
C LYS A 111 7.32 12.31 0.57
N THR A 112 7.40 11.05 0.96
CA THR A 112 6.98 9.94 0.09
C THR A 112 5.50 10.06 -0.30
N LEU A 113 4.61 10.33 0.65
CA LEU A 113 3.19 10.54 0.36
C LEU A 113 2.96 11.72 -0.59
N ALA A 114 3.69 12.83 -0.39
CA ALA A 114 3.61 13.98 -1.28
C ALA A 114 4.06 13.65 -2.70
N ILE A 115 5.14 12.88 -2.86
CA ILE A 115 5.63 12.43 -4.17
C ILE A 115 4.56 11.59 -4.91
N PHE A 116 3.88 10.66 -4.23
CA PHE A 116 2.78 9.92 -4.84
C PHE A 116 1.63 10.84 -5.26
N HIS A 117 1.22 11.78 -4.42
CA HIS A 117 0.16 12.73 -4.73
C HIS A 117 0.56 13.72 -5.85
N LYS A 118 1.85 14.13 -5.93
CA LYS A 118 2.39 14.93 -7.05
C LYS A 118 2.29 14.19 -8.39
N ASN A 119 2.37 12.88 -8.36
CA ASN A 119 2.22 12.00 -9.52
C ASN A 119 0.77 11.55 -9.77
N ASP A 120 -0.20 12.19 -9.09
CA ASP A 120 -1.63 11.90 -9.20
C ASP A 120 -2.03 10.47 -8.82
N VAL A 121 -1.21 9.79 -8.01
CA VAL A 121 -1.44 8.40 -7.59
C VAL A 121 -2.39 8.35 -6.39
N TYR A 122 -3.59 7.84 -6.62
CA TYR A 122 -4.57 7.55 -5.58
C TYR A 122 -4.36 6.15 -5.02
N HIS A 123 -4.20 6.05 -3.71
CA HIS A 123 -4.14 4.77 -2.98
C HIS A 123 -5.48 4.47 -2.33
N ALA A 124 -6.16 3.42 -2.78
CA ALA A 124 -7.52 3.13 -2.32
C ALA A 124 -7.63 2.71 -0.84
N ASP A 125 -6.55 2.23 -0.25
CA ASP A 125 -6.51 1.78 1.15
C ASP A 125 -5.22 2.22 1.87
N LEU A 126 -4.91 3.53 1.82
CA LEU A 126 -3.74 4.08 2.51
C LEU A 126 -3.92 3.94 4.03
N ASN A 127 -3.07 3.14 4.65
CA ASN A 127 -3.08 2.87 6.09
C ASN A 127 -1.67 2.50 6.59
N ALA A 128 -1.46 2.46 7.90
CA ALA A 128 -0.15 2.25 8.50
C ALA A 128 0.49 0.88 8.18
N HIS A 129 -0.29 -0.16 7.87
CA HIS A 129 0.24 -1.46 7.43
C HIS A 129 0.73 -1.45 5.98
N ASN A 130 0.25 -0.48 5.17
CA ASN A 130 0.58 -0.37 3.75
C ASN A 130 1.73 0.61 3.48
N ILE A 131 2.42 1.07 4.52
CA ILE A 131 3.65 1.85 4.45
C ILE A 131 4.76 1.03 5.09
N LEU A 132 5.81 0.75 4.32
CA LEU A 132 7.00 0.06 4.81
C LEU A 132 8.17 1.04 4.92
N MET A 133 8.96 0.89 5.97
CA MET A 133 10.32 1.46 6.03
C MET A 133 11.31 0.36 5.67
N ASN A 134 12.21 0.63 4.70
CA ASN A 134 13.26 -0.30 4.32
C ASN A 134 14.53 -0.12 5.19
N LYS A 135 15.54 -0.95 4.94
CA LYS A 135 16.83 -0.88 5.67
C LYS A 135 17.58 0.45 5.51
N ASP A 136 17.29 1.21 4.44
CA ASP A 136 17.93 2.50 4.13
C ASP A 136 17.09 3.68 4.65
N ASN A 137 16.12 3.41 5.54
CA ASN A 137 15.19 4.40 6.09
C ASN A 137 14.35 5.11 5.01
N LYS A 138 14.04 4.44 3.90
CA LYS A 138 13.15 4.93 2.86
C LYS A 138 11.75 4.36 3.00
N ALA A 139 10.76 5.22 2.84
CA ALA A 139 9.36 4.80 2.88
C ALA A 139 8.90 4.25 1.52
N TRP A 140 8.16 3.15 1.55
CA TRP A 140 7.60 2.46 0.39
C TRP A 140 6.11 2.25 0.60
N LEU A 141 5.30 2.44 -0.45
CA LEU A 141 3.89 2.08 -0.42
C LEU A 141 3.65 0.71 -1.05
N ILE A 142 2.76 -0.06 -0.43
CA ILE A 142 2.37 -1.40 -0.88
C ILE A 142 0.84 -1.53 -0.95
N ASP A 143 0.35 -2.59 -1.61
CA ASP A 143 -1.08 -2.92 -1.75
C ASP A 143 -1.88 -1.84 -2.51
N PHE A 144 -1.58 -1.69 -3.80
CA PHE A 144 -2.28 -0.77 -4.71
C PHE A 144 -3.59 -1.35 -5.28
N ASP A 145 -4.17 -2.36 -4.64
CA ASP A 145 -5.47 -2.88 -5.07
C ASP A 145 -6.51 -1.76 -5.14
N ARG A 146 -7.15 -1.61 -6.29
CA ARG A 146 -8.07 -0.51 -6.63
C ARG A 146 -7.44 0.89 -6.59
N GLY A 147 -6.12 0.99 -6.49
CA GLY A 147 -5.40 2.23 -6.75
C GLY A 147 -5.50 2.66 -8.22
N GLU A 148 -5.28 3.92 -8.48
CA GLU A 148 -5.35 4.49 -9.84
C GLU A 148 -4.52 5.76 -9.96
N ILE A 149 -4.15 6.12 -11.20
CA ILE A 149 -3.63 7.44 -11.50
C ILE A 149 -4.81 8.31 -11.91
N ARG A 150 -5.04 9.39 -11.19
CA ARG A 150 -6.11 10.35 -11.43
C ARG A 150 -5.66 11.44 -12.39
N GLN A 151 -6.60 12.19 -12.95
CA GLN A 151 -6.27 13.25 -13.92
C GLN A 151 -5.61 14.45 -13.25
N GLN A 152 -5.94 14.70 -11.98
CA GLN A 152 -5.38 15.81 -11.21
C GLN A 152 -5.54 15.57 -9.70
N ARG A 153 -4.69 16.25 -8.93
CA ARG A 153 -4.83 16.33 -7.47
C ARG A 153 -6.16 16.99 -7.09
N GLY A 154 -6.70 16.60 -5.95
CA GLY A 154 -7.96 17.12 -5.43
C GLY A 154 -8.23 16.65 -4.02
N GLN A 155 -9.48 16.73 -3.58
CA GLN A 155 -9.93 16.34 -2.23
C GLN A 155 -9.46 14.93 -1.84
N TRP A 156 -9.33 14.02 -2.79
CA TRP A 156 -8.89 12.64 -2.54
C TRP A 156 -7.48 12.54 -1.90
N CYS A 157 -6.62 13.54 -2.10
CA CYS A 157 -5.33 13.58 -1.40
C CYS A 157 -5.54 13.72 0.11
N GLN A 158 -6.44 14.64 0.52
CA GLN A 158 -6.80 14.81 1.91
C GLN A 158 -7.51 13.57 2.45
N ASP A 159 -8.42 12.95 1.68
CA ASP A 159 -9.11 11.72 2.08
C ASP A 159 -8.14 10.57 2.34
N ASN A 160 -7.04 10.46 1.57
CA ASN A 160 -5.95 9.52 1.79
C ASN A 160 -5.23 9.79 3.12
N LEU A 161 -4.86 11.04 3.38
CA LEU A 161 -4.20 11.44 4.64
C LEU A 161 -5.10 11.21 5.85
N ASP A 162 -6.38 11.57 5.75
CA ASP A 162 -7.35 11.34 6.80
C ASP A 162 -7.55 9.84 7.09
N ARG A 163 -7.52 9.01 6.04
CA ARG A 163 -7.58 7.55 6.19
C ARG A 163 -6.34 7.03 6.94
N LEU A 164 -5.16 7.52 6.58
CA LEU A 164 -3.91 7.16 7.25
C LEU A 164 -3.94 7.55 8.72
N LEU A 165 -4.34 8.79 9.04
CA LEU A 165 -4.46 9.24 10.43
C LEU A 165 -5.46 8.40 11.22
N ARG A 166 -6.62 8.07 10.61
CA ARG A 166 -7.59 7.15 11.26
C ARG A 166 -6.98 5.77 11.53
N SER A 167 -6.10 5.27 10.64
CA SER A 167 -5.45 3.98 10.87
C SER A 167 -4.48 4.03 12.04
N PHE A 168 -3.68 5.09 12.20
CA PHE A 168 -2.82 5.26 13.38
C PHE A 168 -3.64 5.33 14.67
N ASN A 169 -4.70 6.15 14.70
CA ASN A 169 -5.58 6.26 15.87
C ASN A 169 -6.28 4.94 16.22
N LYS A 170 -6.63 4.14 15.21
CA LYS A 170 -7.20 2.81 15.41
C LYS A 170 -6.21 1.88 16.09
N GLU A 171 -4.96 1.81 15.62
CA GLU A 171 -3.93 0.95 16.21
C GLU A 171 -3.57 1.43 17.64
N LEU A 172 -3.49 2.74 17.86
CA LEU A 172 -3.30 3.35 19.18
C LEU A 172 -4.36 2.90 20.20
N ASN A 173 -5.63 2.74 19.76
CA ASN A 173 -6.73 2.31 20.62
C ASN A 173 -6.83 0.79 20.76
N GLN A 174 -6.20 -0.02 19.90
CA GLN A 174 -6.34 -1.46 19.87
C GLN A 174 -5.12 -2.22 20.42
N LEU A 175 -3.94 -1.62 20.30
CA LEU A 175 -2.69 -2.27 20.70
C LEU A 175 -2.30 -1.87 22.13
N PRO A 176 -1.74 -2.79 22.92
CA PRO A 176 -1.31 -2.49 24.29
C PRO A 176 -0.17 -1.47 24.32
N GLN A 177 0.62 -1.40 23.26
CA GLN A 177 1.72 -0.45 23.09
C GLN A 177 1.82 -0.06 21.64
N PHE A 178 1.76 1.25 21.37
CA PHE A 178 1.90 1.81 20.03
C PHE A 178 2.44 3.23 20.14
N TYR A 179 3.65 3.45 19.68
CA TYR A 179 4.41 4.69 19.82
C TYR A 179 4.05 5.70 18.73
N PHE A 180 2.81 6.19 18.75
CA PHE A 180 2.32 7.24 17.88
C PHE A 180 1.74 8.38 18.71
N GLU A 181 2.21 9.61 18.46
CA GLU A 181 1.78 10.83 19.10
C GLU A 181 1.32 11.86 18.06
N GLN A 182 0.53 12.84 18.49
CA GLN A 182 0.04 13.89 17.60
C GLN A 182 1.17 14.75 16.99
N ASP A 183 2.30 14.89 17.67
CA ASP A 183 3.45 15.62 17.15
C ASP A 183 4.14 14.86 16.00
N ASN A 184 4.12 13.53 16.02
CA ASN A 184 4.58 12.74 14.88
C ASN A 184 3.76 13.03 13.62
N TRP A 185 2.43 13.14 13.75
CA TRP A 185 1.58 13.54 12.65
C TRP A 185 1.87 14.95 12.15
N LYS A 186 2.13 15.91 13.04
CA LYS A 186 2.52 17.27 12.64
C LYS A 186 3.83 17.28 11.86
N THR A 187 4.83 16.52 12.32
CA THR A 187 6.12 16.35 11.63
C THR A 187 5.94 15.78 10.23
N LEU A 188 5.14 14.72 10.10
CA LEU A 188 4.80 14.12 8.81
C LEU A 188 4.13 15.14 7.88
N MET A 189 3.09 15.84 8.37
CA MET A 189 2.34 16.81 7.57
C MET A 189 3.16 18.04 7.17
N ALA A 190 4.07 18.49 8.02
CA ALA A 190 5.00 19.58 7.69
C ALA A 190 5.89 19.19 6.50
N ALA A 191 6.46 17.97 6.53
CA ALA A 191 7.29 17.46 5.44
C ALA A 191 6.47 17.20 4.16
N TYR A 192 5.26 16.69 4.27
CA TYR A 192 4.33 16.51 3.15
C TYR A 192 4.04 17.86 2.45
N ASN A 193 3.68 18.87 3.20
CA ASN A 193 3.37 20.20 2.66
C ASN A 193 4.61 20.87 2.05
N ALA A 194 5.76 20.75 2.70
CA ALA A 194 7.02 21.26 2.18
C ALA A 194 7.39 20.62 0.84
N GLU A 195 7.25 19.29 0.73
CA GLU A 195 7.51 18.56 -0.52
C GLU A 195 6.51 18.97 -1.63
N LEU A 196 5.23 19.16 -1.32
CA LEU A 196 4.23 19.63 -2.29
C LEU A 196 4.53 21.01 -2.84
N ALA A 197 5.20 21.87 -2.08
CA ALA A 197 5.56 23.24 -2.48
C ALA A 197 6.79 23.29 -3.42
N ILE A 198 7.57 22.23 -3.51
CA ILE A 198 8.68 22.10 -4.47
C ILE A 198 8.07 21.87 -5.86
N ASN A 199 8.35 22.79 -6.81
CA ASN A 199 7.89 22.73 -8.21
C ASN A 199 8.67 21.68 -9.02
#